data_86ced1486a2102dd5322f1ec03a9e429
#
_entry.id   86ced1486a2102dd5322f1ec03a9e429
#
_cell.length_a   1.000
_cell.length_b   1.000
_cell.length_c   1.000
_cell.angle_alpha   90.00
_cell.angle_beta   90.00
_cell.angle_gamma   90.00
#
_symmetry.space_group_name_H-M   'P 1'
#
loop_
_entity.id
_entity.type
_entity.pdbx_description
1 polymer ?
#
loop_
_entity_poly.entity_id
_entity_poly.type
_entity_poly.pdbx_seq_one_letter_code
_entity_poly.pdbx_strand_id
1 'polypeptide(L)'
;MSLPIVIAHHIIWTCYGIWLPNDPRGSTSKFIRCNAIAELGELHYGRKQVQPLGRAIRAFYEAARQVLKFPIGSLNENARSVVADTIAKVIEEQKLTCWACAIMPDHVHILIRKHRLTFEEMMENLKNESATALRAAGLFSDDHPVWTGHGGWSVFLDHPDDVRRTIGYIERNPDSYQLPRQVYPFVKAYDNWPLHVGHSPNSPYVKALKAVGRYP
;
A
#
# COMPACT_ATOMS: atom_id res chain seq x y z
N MET A 1 23.08 -18.15 -7.34
CA MET A 1 22.06 -18.13 -6.25
C MET A 1 20.69 -17.97 -6.89
N SER A 2 19.76 -18.86 -6.63
CA SER A 2 18.36 -18.65 -7.09
C SER A 2 17.76 -17.47 -6.32
N LEU A 3 17.04 -16.60 -7.04
CA LEU A 3 16.30 -15.51 -6.39
C LEU A 3 15.28 -16.07 -5.40
N PRO A 4 15.07 -15.42 -4.24
CA PRO A 4 14.06 -15.85 -3.28
C PRO A 4 12.68 -15.87 -3.93
N ILE A 5 11.89 -16.90 -3.62
CA ILE A 5 10.54 -17.03 -4.19
C ILE A 5 9.59 -16.17 -3.37
N VAL A 6 9.07 -15.13 -3.99
CA VAL A 6 8.05 -14.27 -3.39
C VAL A 6 6.79 -15.07 -3.10
N ILE A 7 6.28 -14.99 -1.87
CA ILE A 7 5.03 -15.63 -1.42
C ILE A 7 3.89 -14.63 -1.25
N ALA A 8 4.21 -13.37 -0.97
CA ALA A 8 3.22 -12.31 -0.83
C ALA A 8 3.80 -10.95 -1.23
N HIS A 9 2.90 -10.03 -1.49
CA HIS A 9 3.19 -8.62 -1.75
C HIS A 9 2.49 -7.76 -0.70
N HIS A 10 3.25 -7.00 0.07
CA HIS A 10 2.72 -5.91 0.86
C HIS A 10 2.69 -4.67 -0.02
N ILE A 11 1.52 -4.30 -0.49
CA ILE A 11 1.30 -3.17 -1.40
C ILE A 11 0.81 -1.98 -0.59
N ILE A 12 1.38 -0.80 -0.88
CA ILE A 12 1.06 0.45 -0.20
C ILE A 12 0.88 1.53 -1.27
N TRP A 13 -0.21 2.29 -1.19
CA TRP A 13 -0.38 3.50 -2.00
C TRP A 13 -1.01 4.61 -1.19
N THR A 14 -0.80 5.85 -1.62
CA THR A 14 -1.20 7.04 -0.89
C THR A 14 -2.22 7.87 -1.67
N CYS A 15 -2.98 8.68 -0.97
CA CYS A 15 -3.81 9.70 -1.58
C CYS A 15 -2.97 10.75 -2.32
N TYR A 16 -3.60 11.43 -3.29
CA TYR A 16 -2.98 12.53 -4.02
C TYR A 16 -2.44 13.60 -3.08
N GLY A 17 -1.24 14.08 -3.40
CA GLY A 17 -0.57 15.13 -2.62
C GLY A 17 0.12 14.63 -1.35
N ILE A 18 0.08 13.33 -1.04
CA ILE A 18 0.79 12.72 0.08
C ILE A 18 2.10 12.09 -0.43
N TRP A 19 3.15 12.16 0.38
CA TRP A 19 4.49 11.66 0.03
C TRP A 19 5.02 12.26 -1.29
N LEU A 20 4.98 13.59 -1.38
CA LEU A 20 5.56 14.32 -2.50
C LEU A 20 7.07 14.01 -2.66
N PRO A 21 7.65 14.19 -3.85
CA PRO A 21 9.07 13.87 -4.11
C PRO A 21 10.05 14.52 -3.13
N ASN A 22 9.72 15.72 -2.65
CA ASN A 22 10.50 16.51 -1.70
C ASN A 22 9.93 16.49 -0.26
N ASP A 23 9.13 15.48 0.07
CA ASP A 23 8.63 15.29 1.44
C ASP A 23 9.80 15.29 2.43
N PRO A 24 9.73 16.08 3.51
CA PRO A 24 10.82 16.15 4.50
C PRO A 24 11.18 14.81 5.14
N ARG A 25 10.27 13.84 5.15
CA ARG A 25 10.50 12.47 5.65
C ARG A 25 11.28 11.59 4.69
N GLY A 26 11.39 12.03 3.43
CA GLY A 26 11.89 11.28 2.30
C GLY A 26 10.75 10.66 1.47
N SER A 27 11.03 10.32 0.23
CA SER A 27 10.05 9.74 -0.71
C SER A 27 10.68 8.63 -1.54
N THR A 28 9.87 7.89 -2.29
CA THR A 28 10.33 6.90 -3.26
C THR A 28 10.49 7.47 -4.67
N SER A 29 10.17 8.74 -4.86
CA SER A 29 10.29 9.43 -6.14
C SER A 29 11.74 9.71 -6.49
N LYS A 30 12.10 9.43 -7.74
CA LYS A 30 13.44 9.71 -8.27
C LYS A 30 13.52 11.07 -8.97
N PHE A 31 12.38 11.72 -9.23
CA PHE A 31 12.30 12.97 -9.99
C PHE A 31 11.17 13.85 -9.46
N ILE A 32 11.35 15.15 -9.54
CA ILE A 32 10.29 16.13 -9.38
C ILE A 32 9.87 16.56 -10.79
N ARG A 33 8.64 16.25 -11.20
CA ARG A 33 8.14 16.52 -12.56
C ARG A 33 7.37 17.84 -12.69
N CYS A 34 7.06 18.50 -11.57
CA CYS A 34 6.27 19.71 -11.53
C CYS A 34 7.11 20.82 -10.91
N ASN A 35 7.31 21.94 -11.64
CA ASN A 35 8.11 23.06 -11.18
C ASN A 35 7.59 23.66 -9.86
N ALA A 36 6.27 23.81 -9.73
CA ALA A 36 5.67 24.32 -8.50
C ALA A 36 5.97 23.42 -7.27
N ILE A 37 6.06 22.09 -7.47
CA ILE A 37 6.50 21.19 -6.40
C ILE A 37 8.01 21.31 -6.16
N ALA A 38 8.81 21.56 -7.21
CA ALA A 38 10.25 21.72 -7.06
C ALA A 38 10.61 22.94 -6.17
N GLU A 39 9.79 23.98 -6.20
CA GLU A 39 9.96 25.18 -5.35
C GLU A 39 9.77 24.90 -3.84
N LEU A 40 9.14 23.80 -3.47
CA LEU A 40 8.95 23.39 -2.07
C LEU A 40 10.21 22.82 -1.42
N GLY A 41 11.27 22.59 -2.18
CA GLY A 41 12.54 22.07 -1.70
C GLY A 41 13.12 20.94 -2.55
N GLU A 42 14.26 20.43 -2.13
CA GLU A 42 15.00 19.42 -2.85
C GLU A 42 14.35 18.03 -2.81
N LEU A 43 14.62 17.24 -3.84
CA LEU A 43 14.25 15.81 -3.89
C LEU A 43 14.92 15.03 -2.76
N HIS A 44 14.14 14.24 -2.05
CA HIS A 44 14.62 13.30 -1.06
C HIS A 44 14.26 11.86 -1.42
N TYR A 45 15.19 11.15 -2.04
CA TYR A 45 15.02 9.75 -2.33
C TYR A 45 15.36 8.87 -1.10
N GLY A 46 14.45 7.96 -0.76
CA GLY A 46 14.55 7.08 0.40
C GLY A 46 14.07 7.75 1.69
N ARG A 47 13.86 6.93 2.72
CA ARG A 47 13.46 7.42 4.05
C ARG A 47 14.67 8.03 4.75
N LYS A 48 14.53 9.25 5.28
CA LYS A 48 15.59 9.85 6.10
C LYS A 48 15.79 9.05 7.38
N GLN A 49 17.06 8.84 7.77
CA GLN A 49 17.40 8.17 9.04
C GLN A 49 16.89 8.99 10.23
N VAL A 50 17.11 10.30 10.21
CA VAL A 50 16.59 11.22 11.21
C VAL A 50 15.29 11.83 10.68
N GLN A 51 14.17 11.49 11.31
CA GLN A 51 12.88 12.01 10.92
C GLN A 51 12.72 13.46 11.32
N PRO A 52 12.16 14.33 10.47
CA PRO A 52 11.93 15.73 10.77
C PRO A 52 10.90 15.90 11.88
N LEU A 53 10.98 17.03 12.58
CA LEU A 53 9.98 17.40 13.56
C LEU A 53 8.60 17.58 12.91
N GLY A 54 7.54 17.22 13.60
CA GLY A 54 6.16 17.34 13.11
C GLY A 54 5.80 18.75 12.63
N ARG A 55 6.39 19.79 13.22
CA ARG A 55 6.23 21.20 12.73
C ARG A 55 6.76 21.41 11.31
N ALA A 56 7.89 20.77 10.96
CA ALA A 56 8.48 20.88 9.63
C ALA A 56 7.63 20.16 8.59
N ILE A 57 7.07 19.01 8.94
CA ILE A 57 6.14 18.27 8.09
C ILE A 57 4.86 19.10 7.86
N ARG A 58 4.29 19.70 8.91
CA ARG A 58 3.10 20.55 8.76
C ARG A 58 3.38 21.74 7.87
N ALA A 59 4.48 22.47 8.11
CA ALA A 59 4.85 23.63 7.29
C ALA A 59 5.02 23.28 5.82
N PHE A 60 5.65 22.12 5.53
CA PHE A 60 5.78 21.61 4.16
C PHE A 60 4.42 21.38 3.50
N TYR A 61 3.49 20.71 4.19
CA TYR A 61 2.17 20.42 3.62
C TYR A 61 1.27 21.65 3.54
N GLU A 62 1.45 22.66 4.40
CA GLU A 62 0.80 23.97 4.24
C GLU A 62 1.27 24.67 2.95
N ALA A 63 2.58 24.68 2.68
CA ALA A 63 3.11 25.23 1.44
C ALA A 63 2.66 24.40 0.22
N ALA A 64 2.66 23.07 0.33
CA ALA A 64 2.22 22.16 -0.73
C ALA A 64 0.76 22.40 -1.15
N ARG A 65 -0.14 22.67 -0.21
CA ARG A 65 -1.55 23.01 -0.51
C ARG A 65 -1.72 24.22 -1.41
N GLN A 66 -0.78 25.18 -1.38
CA GLN A 66 -0.85 26.40 -2.18
C GLN A 66 -0.45 26.18 -3.65
N VAL A 67 0.33 25.14 -3.92
CA VAL A 67 0.90 24.87 -5.26
C VAL A 67 0.31 23.63 -5.94
N LEU A 68 -0.36 22.76 -5.21
CA LEU A 68 -1.01 21.59 -5.77
C LEU A 68 -2.26 21.99 -6.57
N LYS A 69 -2.43 21.37 -7.73
CA LYS A 69 -3.58 21.62 -8.62
C LYS A 69 -4.92 21.27 -7.98
N PHE A 70 -4.93 20.22 -7.14
CA PHE A 70 -6.12 19.74 -6.43
C PHE A 70 -5.86 19.70 -4.93
N PRO A 71 -6.89 19.72 -4.09
CA PRO A 71 -6.75 19.49 -2.66
C PRO A 71 -6.00 18.19 -2.38
N ILE A 72 -5.27 18.14 -1.28
CA ILE A 72 -4.65 16.89 -0.83
C ILE A 72 -5.76 15.89 -0.52
N GLY A 73 -5.65 14.70 -1.11
CA GLY A 73 -6.63 13.64 -0.91
C GLY A 73 -6.68 13.17 0.54
N SER A 74 -7.87 13.02 1.06
CA SER A 74 -8.11 12.44 2.38
C SER A 74 -9.40 11.62 2.38
N LEU A 75 -9.34 10.45 3.00
CA LEU A 75 -10.46 9.52 3.11
C LEU A 75 -11.13 9.69 4.47
N ASN A 76 -12.29 10.32 4.50
CA ASN A 76 -13.17 10.27 5.67
C ASN A 76 -13.75 8.85 5.84
N GLU A 77 -14.55 8.62 6.86
CA GLU A 77 -15.12 7.30 7.15
C GLU A 77 -15.92 6.74 5.97
N ASN A 78 -16.75 7.57 5.35
CA ASN A 78 -17.56 7.19 4.19
C ASN A 78 -16.68 6.79 2.99
N ALA A 79 -15.65 7.58 2.71
CA ALA A 79 -14.70 7.28 1.64
C ALA A 79 -13.93 5.97 1.91
N ARG A 80 -13.54 5.71 3.17
CA ARG A 80 -12.88 4.45 3.52
C ARG A 80 -13.82 3.25 3.35
N SER A 81 -15.13 3.39 3.64
CA SER A 81 -16.12 2.34 3.37
C SER A 81 -16.22 2.04 1.88
N VAL A 82 -16.35 3.06 1.02
CA VAL A 82 -16.39 2.89 -0.43
C VAL A 82 -15.14 2.20 -0.96
N VAL A 83 -13.96 2.57 -0.44
CA VAL A 83 -12.70 1.91 -0.80
C VAL A 83 -12.70 0.44 -0.36
N ALA A 84 -13.19 0.13 0.84
CA ALA A 84 -13.26 -1.24 1.35
C ALA A 84 -14.17 -2.13 0.50
N ASP A 85 -15.37 -1.64 0.16
CA ASP A 85 -16.32 -2.35 -0.68
C ASP A 85 -15.77 -2.61 -2.09
N THR A 86 -15.06 -1.62 -2.64
CA THR A 86 -14.42 -1.75 -3.95
C THR A 86 -13.27 -2.75 -3.91
N ILE A 87 -12.43 -2.72 -2.87
CA ILE A 87 -11.36 -3.70 -2.68
C ILE A 87 -11.95 -5.11 -2.58
N ALA A 88 -13.05 -5.29 -1.82
CA ALA A 88 -13.74 -6.57 -1.71
C ALA A 88 -14.16 -7.10 -3.09
N LYS A 89 -14.78 -6.25 -3.91
CA LYS A 89 -15.19 -6.59 -5.27
C LYS A 89 -14.01 -7.01 -6.15
N VAL A 90 -12.94 -6.22 -6.17
CA VAL A 90 -11.74 -6.54 -6.98
C VAL A 90 -11.08 -7.85 -6.52
N ILE A 91 -11.01 -8.09 -5.20
CA ILE A 91 -10.48 -9.35 -4.64
C ILE A 91 -11.30 -10.55 -5.11
N GLU A 92 -12.62 -10.45 -5.10
CA GLU A 92 -13.52 -11.51 -5.54
C GLU A 92 -13.38 -11.76 -7.06
N GLU A 93 -13.50 -10.72 -7.87
CA GLU A 93 -13.45 -10.80 -9.33
C GLU A 93 -12.11 -11.35 -9.85
N GLN A 94 -11.00 -10.91 -9.25
CA GLN A 94 -9.66 -11.34 -9.64
C GLN A 94 -9.19 -12.59 -8.89
N LYS A 95 -9.99 -13.12 -7.96
CA LYS A 95 -9.67 -14.29 -7.12
C LYS A 95 -8.36 -14.11 -6.34
N LEU A 96 -8.16 -12.89 -5.82
CA LEU A 96 -7.00 -12.61 -4.97
C LEU A 96 -7.20 -13.19 -3.57
N THR A 97 -6.10 -13.49 -2.88
CA THR A 97 -6.14 -13.84 -1.47
C THR A 97 -5.49 -12.71 -0.67
N CYS A 98 -6.30 -12.03 0.13
CA CYS A 98 -5.87 -10.96 1.02
C CYS A 98 -5.74 -11.49 2.45
N TRP A 99 -4.59 -11.26 3.09
CA TRP A 99 -4.32 -11.68 4.48
C TRP A 99 -4.34 -10.52 5.48
N ALA A 100 -4.20 -9.29 5.02
CA ALA A 100 -4.38 -8.11 5.86
C ALA A 100 -4.71 -6.89 5.00
N CYS A 101 -5.50 -5.98 5.54
CA CYS A 101 -5.82 -4.70 4.92
C CYS A 101 -6.03 -3.64 5.99
N ALA A 102 -5.51 -2.43 5.75
CA ALA A 102 -5.80 -1.24 6.53
C ALA A 102 -5.99 -0.05 5.59
N ILE A 103 -7.13 0.63 5.70
CA ILE A 103 -7.49 1.79 4.90
C ILE A 103 -7.43 3.01 5.81
N MET A 104 -6.37 3.78 5.63
CA MET A 104 -6.06 4.95 6.45
C MET A 104 -6.63 6.21 5.82
N PRO A 105 -6.67 7.35 6.54
CA PRO A 105 -7.16 8.61 5.97
C PRO A 105 -6.37 9.10 4.74
N ASP A 106 -5.12 8.70 4.59
CA ASP A 106 -4.19 9.21 3.57
C ASP A 106 -3.48 8.12 2.76
N HIS A 107 -3.66 6.85 3.11
CA HIS A 107 -3.03 5.72 2.41
C HIS A 107 -3.75 4.39 2.67
N VAL A 108 -3.38 3.37 1.90
CA VAL A 108 -3.87 2.00 2.06
C VAL A 108 -2.68 1.05 2.18
N HIS A 109 -2.77 0.12 3.12
CA HIS A 109 -1.92 -1.07 3.20
C HIS A 109 -2.74 -2.30 2.85
N ILE A 110 -2.22 -3.15 1.98
CA ILE A 110 -2.84 -4.44 1.69
C ILE A 110 -1.78 -5.53 1.50
N LEU A 111 -2.03 -6.68 2.07
CA LEU A 111 -1.15 -7.85 1.94
C LEU A 111 -1.85 -8.91 1.10
N ILE A 112 -1.34 -9.12 -0.10
CA ILE A 112 -1.90 -10.07 -1.07
C ILE A 112 -0.92 -11.22 -1.29
N ARG A 113 -1.42 -12.45 -1.22
CA ARG A 113 -0.70 -13.67 -1.61
C ARG A 113 -0.21 -13.53 -3.04
N LYS A 114 0.98 -14.09 -3.34
CA LYS A 114 1.46 -14.18 -4.71
C LYS A 114 0.38 -14.67 -5.67
N HIS A 115 0.19 -13.93 -6.73
CA HIS A 115 -0.79 -14.17 -7.78
C HIS A 115 -0.12 -14.25 -9.17
N ARG A 116 -0.89 -14.62 -10.20
CA ARG A 116 -0.44 -14.56 -11.61
C ARG A 116 -0.26 -13.12 -12.10
N LEU A 117 -1.07 -12.18 -11.57
CA LEU A 117 -0.88 -10.75 -11.80
C LEU A 117 0.36 -10.27 -11.06
N THR A 118 1.06 -9.32 -11.64
CA THR A 118 2.14 -8.60 -10.96
C THR A 118 1.59 -7.71 -9.84
N PHE A 119 2.45 -7.24 -8.94
CA PHE A 119 1.98 -6.33 -7.89
C PHE A 119 1.53 -4.98 -8.47
N GLU A 120 2.15 -4.54 -9.56
CA GLU A 120 1.78 -3.33 -10.31
C GLU A 120 0.36 -3.45 -10.87
N GLU A 121 0.04 -4.55 -11.54
CA GLU A 121 -1.31 -4.80 -12.08
C GLU A 121 -2.36 -4.87 -10.97
N MET A 122 -2.07 -5.57 -9.88
CA MET A 122 -2.99 -5.65 -8.73
C MET A 122 -3.22 -4.27 -8.11
N MET A 123 -2.15 -3.51 -7.88
CA MET A 123 -2.24 -2.17 -7.31
C MET A 123 -2.99 -1.21 -8.22
N GLU A 124 -2.71 -1.24 -9.52
CA GLU A 124 -3.34 -0.36 -10.50
C GLU A 124 -4.84 -0.63 -10.60
N ASN A 125 -5.25 -1.90 -10.63
CA ASN A 125 -6.66 -2.28 -10.59
C ASN A 125 -7.36 -1.79 -9.32
N LEU A 126 -6.77 -2.01 -8.15
CA LEU A 126 -7.33 -1.56 -6.87
C LEU A 126 -7.45 -0.03 -6.80
N LYS A 127 -6.44 0.71 -7.29
CA LYS A 127 -6.46 2.17 -7.35
C LYS A 127 -7.52 2.69 -8.33
N ASN A 128 -7.57 2.15 -9.53
CA ASN A 128 -8.48 2.63 -10.58
C ASN A 128 -9.93 2.39 -10.22
N GLU A 129 -10.28 1.19 -9.78
CA GLU A 129 -11.64 0.85 -9.36
C GLU A 129 -12.08 1.69 -8.15
N SER A 130 -11.23 1.83 -7.13
CA SER A 130 -11.59 2.63 -5.96
C SER A 130 -11.66 4.14 -6.26
N ALA A 131 -10.82 4.67 -7.14
CA ALA A 131 -10.93 6.06 -7.57
C ALA A 131 -12.25 6.30 -8.34
N THR A 132 -12.63 5.38 -9.21
CA THR A 132 -13.90 5.42 -9.96
C THR A 132 -15.10 5.39 -9.00
N ALA A 133 -15.09 4.47 -8.03
CA ALA A 133 -16.15 4.36 -7.04
C ALA A 133 -16.26 5.61 -6.15
N LEU A 134 -15.14 6.19 -5.72
CA LEU A 134 -15.11 7.41 -4.92
C LEU A 134 -15.68 8.63 -5.67
N ARG A 135 -15.39 8.75 -6.97
CA ARG A 135 -15.98 9.82 -7.82
C ARG A 135 -17.48 9.57 -8.04
N ALA A 136 -17.87 8.35 -8.35
CA ALA A 136 -19.27 7.98 -8.53
C ALA A 136 -20.12 8.22 -7.25
N ALA A 137 -19.50 8.10 -6.07
CA ALA A 137 -20.13 8.43 -4.79
C ALA A 137 -20.13 9.95 -4.48
N GLY A 138 -19.59 10.80 -5.37
CA GLY A 138 -19.48 12.25 -5.16
C GLY A 138 -18.53 12.68 -4.04
N LEU A 139 -17.60 11.77 -3.63
CA LEU A 139 -16.65 12.03 -2.55
C LEU A 139 -15.38 12.74 -3.05
N PHE A 140 -15.13 12.67 -4.35
CA PHE A 140 -14.11 13.42 -5.07
C PHE A 140 -14.69 13.95 -6.38
N SER A 141 -14.18 15.08 -6.87
CA SER A 141 -14.56 15.58 -8.20
C SER A 141 -14.01 14.68 -9.31
N ASP A 142 -14.65 14.72 -10.48
CA ASP A 142 -14.33 13.82 -11.61
C ASP A 142 -12.89 13.94 -12.09
N ASP A 143 -12.32 15.15 -12.00
CA ASP A 143 -10.96 15.45 -12.43
C ASP A 143 -9.91 15.26 -11.32
N HIS A 144 -10.33 15.05 -10.06
CA HIS A 144 -9.41 14.81 -8.95
C HIS A 144 -8.73 13.44 -9.11
N PRO A 145 -7.39 13.36 -9.03
CA PRO A 145 -6.68 12.09 -9.23
C PRO A 145 -6.92 11.04 -8.13
N VAL A 146 -7.49 11.39 -6.99
CA VAL A 146 -7.72 10.56 -5.79
C VAL A 146 -6.41 10.02 -5.19
N TRP A 147 -5.71 9.22 -5.95
CA TRP A 147 -4.45 8.59 -5.54
C TRP A 147 -3.23 9.30 -6.13
N THR A 148 -2.11 9.22 -5.45
CA THR A 148 -0.82 9.63 -6.02
C THR A 148 -0.60 8.88 -7.34
N GLY A 149 -0.19 9.58 -8.39
CA GLY A 149 0.04 9.03 -9.73
C GLY A 149 0.98 7.84 -9.75
N HIS A 150 1.71 7.62 -10.83
CA HIS A 150 2.55 6.44 -11.00
C HIS A 150 3.32 6.07 -9.73
N GLY A 151 2.99 4.91 -9.17
CA GLY A 151 3.70 4.37 -8.04
C GLY A 151 2.81 4.07 -6.84
N GLY A 152 3.28 3.21 -6.09
CA GLY A 152 3.02 2.73 -4.79
C GLY A 152 4.28 2.01 -4.37
N TRP A 153 4.29 1.51 -3.21
CA TRP A 153 5.40 0.74 -2.67
C TRP A 153 4.97 -0.72 -2.57
N SER A 154 5.85 -1.64 -2.97
CA SER A 154 5.66 -3.06 -2.67
C SER A 154 6.87 -3.61 -1.94
N VAL A 155 6.61 -4.33 -0.86
CA VAL A 155 7.60 -5.17 -0.20
C VAL A 155 7.30 -6.61 -0.58
N PHE A 156 8.29 -7.26 -1.19
CA PHE A 156 8.23 -8.67 -1.53
C PHE A 156 8.54 -9.51 -0.30
N LEU A 157 7.62 -10.38 0.08
CA LEU A 157 7.80 -11.28 1.21
C LEU A 157 8.09 -12.70 0.71
N ASP A 158 9.18 -13.28 1.17
CA ASP A 158 9.65 -14.60 0.77
C ASP A 158 9.67 -15.62 1.91
N HIS A 159 9.27 -15.21 3.12
CA HIS A 159 9.24 -16.06 4.30
C HIS A 159 7.92 -15.92 5.09
N PRO A 160 7.35 -17.02 5.63
CA PRO A 160 6.11 -16.99 6.43
C PRO A 160 6.18 -16.08 7.65
N ASP A 161 7.33 -15.96 8.30
CA ASP A 161 7.48 -15.07 9.46
C ASP A 161 7.41 -13.59 9.06
N ASP A 162 7.90 -13.24 7.85
CA ASP A 162 7.74 -11.89 7.31
C ASP A 162 6.26 -11.58 7.03
N VAL A 163 5.52 -12.57 6.53
CA VAL A 163 4.06 -12.45 6.35
C VAL A 163 3.39 -12.19 7.69
N ARG A 164 3.68 -12.98 8.73
CA ARG A 164 3.09 -12.80 10.09
C ARG A 164 3.42 -11.44 10.68
N ARG A 165 4.69 -11.00 10.58
CA ARG A 165 5.12 -9.67 11.05
C ARG A 165 4.39 -8.55 10.30
N THR A 166 4.23 -8.70 8.98
CA THR A 166 3.55 -7.73 8.13
C THR A 166 2.05 -7.65 8.44
N ILE A 167 1.39 -8.79 8.68
CA ILE A 167 -0.01 -8.82 9.13
C ILE A 167 -0.15 -8.00 10.42
N GLY A 168 0.65 -8.32 11.45
CA GLY A 168 0.60 -7.58 12.71
C GLY A 168 0.95 -6.10 12.58
N TYR A 169 1.83 -5.73 11.63
CA TYR A 169 2.11 -4.34 11.31
C TYR A 169 0.89 -3.64 10.69
N ILE A 170 0.25 -4.24 9.69
CA ILE A 170 -0.93 -3.68 9.01
C ILE A 170 -2.09 -3.54 9.99
N GLU A 171 -2.35 -4.54 10.82
CA GLU A 171 -3.44 -4.52 11.80
C GLU A 171 -3.29 -3.42 12.86
N ARG A 172 -2.05 -2.99 13.16
CA ARG A 172 -1.77 -1.89 14.11
C ARG A 172 -1.71 -0.50 13.47
N ASN A 173 -1.76 -0.39 12.14
CA ASN A 173 -1.71 0.93 11.48
C ASN A 173 -2.83 1.88 11.94
N PRO A 174 -4.09 1.42 12.14
CA PRO A 174 -5.16 2.28 12.64
C PRO A 174 -4.85 2.96 13.97
N ASP A 175 -4.07 2.34 14.85
CA ASP A 175 -3.73 2.89 16.17
C ASP A 175 -3.00 4.24 16.06
N SER A 176 -2.14 4.40 15.04
CA SER A 176 -1.39 5.64 14.80
C SER A 176 -2.28 6.83 14.40
N TYR A 177 -3.50 6.56 13.96
CA TYR A 177 -4.53 7.54 13.60
C TYR A 177 -5.67 7.58 14.61
N GLN A 178 -5.55 6.90 15.76
CA GLN A 178 -6.61 6.77 16.76
C GLN A 178 -7.93 6.22 16.16
N LEU A 179 -7.81 5.38 15.15
CA LEU A 179 -8.93 4.70 14.52
C LEU A 179 -9.17 3.35 15.19
N PRO A 180 -10.42 2.87 15.22
CA PRO A 180 -10.73 1.53 15.69
C PRO A 180 -10.07 0.47 14.81
N ARG A 181 -9.86 -0.71 15.36
CA ARG A 181 -9.40 -1.87 14.60
C ARG A 181 -10.31 -2.11 13.39
N GLN A 182 -9.70 -2.29 12.24
CA GLN A 182 -10.42 -2.55 11.01
C GLN A 182 -10.53 -4.06 10.76
N VAL A 183 -11.73 -4.53 10.46
CA VAL A 183 -12.01 -5.92 10.13
C VAL A 183 -12.83 -5.96 8.85
N TYR A 184 -12.34 -6.68 7.85
CA TYR A 184 -12.97 -6.76 6.55
C TYR A 184 -13.30 -8.22 6.19
N PRO A 185 -14.51 -8.53 5.67
CA PRO A 185 -14.89 -9.90 5.29
C PRO A 185 -14.00 -10.54 4.22
N PHE A 186 -13.37 -9.72 3.37
CA PHE A 186 -12.47 -10.20 2.32
C PHE A 186 -11.06 -10.56 2.84
N VAL A 187 -10.72 -10.19 4.07
CA VAL A 187 -9.45 -10.55 4.69
C VAL A 187 -9.55 -11.95 5.28
N LYS A 188 -8.73 -12.86 4.79
CA LYS A 188 -8.66 -14.25 5.25
C LYS A 188 -7.55 -14.41 6.28
N ALA A 189 -7.77 -15.30 7.24
CA ALA A 189 -6.70 -15.71 8.14
C ALA A 189 -5.53 -16.29 7.35
N TYR A 190 -4.30 -15.97 7.76
CA TYR A 190 -3.12 -16.54 7.13
C TYR A 190 -3.03 -18.03 7.43
N ASP A 191 -3.06 -18.84 6.41
CA ASP A 191 -3.07 -20.29 6.44
C ASP A 191 -1.67 -20.92 6.50
N ASN A 192 -0.65 -20.11 6.77
CA ASN A 192 0.77 -20.49 6.73
C ASN A 192 1.25 -20.99 5.35
N TRP A 193 0.52 -20.63 4.29
CA TRP A 193 0.99 -20.93 2.94
C TRP A 193 2.42 -20.37 2.73
N PRO A 194 3.34 -21.12 2.15
CA PRO A 194 3.14 -22.42 1.49
C PRO A 194 3.44 -23.64 2.39
N LEU A 195 3.60 -23.47 3.68
CA LEU A 195 4.06 -24.51 4.61
C LEU A 195 2.92 -25.16 5.43
N HIS A 196 1.66 -24.90 5.11
CA HIS A 196 0.55 -25.58 5.78
C HIS A 196 0.39 -27.05 5.33
N VAL A 197 -0.36 -27.84 6.10
CA VAL A 197 -0.51 -29.30 5.92
C VAL A 197 -0.93 -29.72 4.50
N GLY A 198 -1.75 -28.93 3.82
CA GLY A 198 -2.19 -29.20 2.44
C GLY A 198 -1.18 -28.80 1.36
N HIS A 199 -0.04 -28.21 1.70
CA HIS A 199 0.92 -27.74 0.72
C HIS A 199 1.87 -28.89 0.31
N SER A 200 1.96 -29.16 -1.01
CA SER A 200 2.80 -30.26 -1.51
C SER A 200 4.28 -30.05 -1.16
N PRO A 201 4.92 -31.00 -0.47
CA PRO A 201 6.35 -30.94 -0.17
C PRO A 201 7.24 -30.98 -1.42
N ASN A 202 6.68 -31.33 -2.57
CA ASN A 202 7.35 -31.35 -3.87
C ASN A 202 7.08 -30.11 -4.72
N SER A 203 6.33 -29.15 -4.20
CA SER A 203 6.09 -27.89 -4.92
C SER A 203 7.42 -27.18 -5.24
N PRO A 204 7.50 -26.40 -6.34
CA PRO A 204 8.69 -25.62 -6.67
C PRO A 204 9.13 -24.72 -5.52
N TYR A 205 8.18 -24.18 -4.78
CA TYR A 205 8.45 -23.32 -3.62
C TYR A 205 9.14 -24.10 -2.49
N VAL A 206 8.58 -25.24 -2.07
CA VAL A 206 9.18 -26.06 -0.99
C VAL A 206 10.57 -26.56 -1.40
N LYS A 207 10.75 -26.97 -2.66
CA LYS A 207 12.08 -27.35 -3.18
C LYS A 207 13.07 -26.20 -3.09
N ALA A 208 12.67 -24.97 -3.45
CA ALA A 208 13.52 -23.79 -3.33
C ALA A 208 13.87 -23.46 -1.88
N LEU A 209 12.91 -23.55 -0.95
CA LEU A 209 13.19 -23.37 0.48
C LEU A 209 14.18 -24.39 1.04
N LYS A 210 14.02 -25.67 0.66
CA LYS A 210 14.98 -26.73 1.03
C LYS A 210 16.38 -26.45 0.50
N ALA A 211 16.48 -25.98 -0.75
CA ALA A 211 17.76 -25.69 -1.39
C ALA A 211 18.55 -24.55 -0.70
N VAL A 212 17.84 -23.59 -0.06
CA VAL A 212 18.46 -22.47 0.67
C VAL A 212 18.48 -22.68 2.20
N GLY A 213 18.13 -23.87 2.69
CA GLY A 213 18.14 -24.19 4.13
C GLY A 213 17.06 -23.47 4.95
N ARG A 214 16.03 -22.94 4.32
CA ARG A 214 14.92 -22.19 4.96
C ARG A 214 13.64 -23.02 5.15
N TYR A 215 13.67 -24.29 4.83
CA TYR A 215 12.55 -25.21 5.10
C TYR A 215 12.73 -25.82 6.48
N PRO A 216 11.74 -25.72 7.38
CA PRO A 216 11.79 -26.30 8.72
C PRO A 216 11.83 -27.83 8.70
#